data_030bc7b5e4f4f3bb467f657e180d4d97
#
_entry.id   030bc7b5e4f4f3bb467f657e180d4d97
#
_cell.length_a   1.000
_cell.length_b   1.000
_cell.length_c   1.000
_cell.angle_alpha   90.00
_cell.angle_beta   90.00
_cell.angle_gamma   90.00
#
_symmetry.space_group_name_H-M   'P 1'
#
loop_
_entity.id
_entity.type
_entity.pdbx_description
1 polymer ?
#
loop_
_entity_poly.entity_id
_entity_poly.type
_entity_poly.pdbx_seq_one_letter_code
_entity_poly.pdbx_strand_id
1 'polypeptide(L)'
;MSAFMELFQKETVGTIEALVGEAPTLELKEEQELSIISNIIPPIVLTKLTVSGDTNATAMVALPPNLVAALSDMMMGEEASNREDVSEDDLDAGKEIVSNIFGAIGNTLSAQKEIPVLSFSVSDIELVSDDAEVSLEDYSTMYVYNFTLGSTSSMLMFIIDEKLKNSLSTNKAAVSNDMSEPSSFDTGS
;
A
#
# COMPACT_ATOMS: atom_id res chain seq x y z
N MET A 1 -0.89 9.61 10.85
CA MET A 1 -1.01 9.22 9.44
C MET A 1 0.30 9.30 8.70
N SER A 2 1.03 10.42 8.85
CA SER A 2 2.30 10.58 8.15
C SER A 2 3.35 9.53 8.53
N ALA A 3 3.37 9.11 9.81
CA ALA A 3 4.34 8.10 10.24
C ALA A 3 4.12 6.77 9.52
N PHE A 4 2.85 6.38 9.33
CA PHE A 4 2.56 5.17 8.58
C PHE A 4 2.94 5.33 7.10
N MET A 5 2.67 6.48 6.51
CA MET A 5 2.99 6.70 5.10
C MET A 5 4.49 6.72 4.86
N GLU A 6 5.27 7.24 5.81
CA GLU A 6 6.73 7.17 5.73
C GLU A 6 7.20 5.72 5.80
N LEU A 7 6.57 4.94 6.69
CA LEU A 7 6.90 3.52 6.81
C LEU A 7 6.54 2.77 5.53
N PHE A 8 5.36 3.04 4.98
CA PHE A 8 4.94 2.44 3.71
C PHE A 8 5.95 2.72 2.60
N GLN A 9 6.36 3.97 2.47
CA GLN A 9 7.31 4.35 1.44
C GLN A 9 8.66 3.65 1.64
N LYS A 10 9.15 3.63 2.87
CA LYS A 10 10.44 3.02 3.19
C LYS A 10 10.43 1.51 2.93
N GLU A 11 9.39 0.82 3.39
CA GLU A 11 9.32 -0.63 3.24
C GLU A 11 9.06 -1.03 1.79
N THR A 12 8.31 -0.22 1.05
CA THR A 12 8.09 -0.48 -0.37
C THR A 12 9.40 -0.39 -1.13
N VAL A 13 10.19 0.66 -0.90
CA VAL A 13 11.47 0.83 -1.57
C VAL A 13 12.43 -0.30 -1.20
N GLY A 14 12.55 -0.60 0.11
CA GLY A 14 13.49 -1.62 0.56
C GLY A 14 13.13 -3.02 0.09
N THR A 15 11.84 -3.34 0.08
CA THR A 15 11.38 -4.65 -0.36
C THR A 15 11.62 -4.85 -1.86
N ILE A 16 11.28 -3.85 -2.66
CA ILE A 16 11.50 -3.94 -4.10
C ILE A 16 12.98 -4.05 -4.41
N GLU A 17 13.81 -3.25 -3.72
CA GLU A 17 15.26 -3.35 -3.90
C GLU A 17 15.76 -4.75 -3.61
N ALA A 18 15.27 -5.37 -2.54
CA ALA A 18 15.70 -6.73 -2.18
C ALA A 18 15.27 -7.76 -3.22
N LEU A 19 14.12 -7.56 -3.85
CA LEU A 19 13.57 -8.54 -4.79
C LEU A 19 14.09 -8.38 -6.21
N VAL A 20 14.36 -7.15 -6.64
CA VAL A 20 14.76 -6.90 -8.03
C VAL A 20 16.21 -6.43 -8.18
N GLY A 21 16.88 -6.12 -7.08
CA GLY A 21 18.29 -5.74 -7.10
C GLY A 21 18.56 -4.26 -7.33
N GLU A 22 17.53 -3.45 -7.42
CA GLU A 22 17.67 -2.01 -7.66
C GLU A 22 16.59 -1.28 -6.88
N ALA A 23 16.95 -0.16 -6.26
CA ALA A 23 16.01 0.61 -5.44
C ALA A 23 15.16 1.54 -6.31
N PRO A 24 13.83 1.49 -6.16
CA PRO A 24 12.97 2.44 -6.84
C PRO A 24 12.95 3.78 -6.10
N THR A 25 12.50 4.82 -6.81
CA THR A 25 12.15 6.09 -6.19
C THR A 25 10.64 6.13 -6.08
N LEU A 26 10.15 6.46 -4.90
CA LEU A 26 8.72 6.53 -4.63
C LEU A 26 8.42 7.88 -3.97
N GLU A 27 7.66 8.72 -4.68
CA GLU A 27 7.34 10.06 -4.18
C GLU A 27 5.84 10.27 -4.18
N LEU A 28 5.30 10.72 -3.04
CA LEU A 28 3.88 11.01 -2.93
C LEU A 28 3.53 12.19 -3.82
N LYS A 29 2.62 11.96 -4.76
CA LYS A 29 2.18 12.97 -5.70
C LYS A 29 0.92 13.68 -5.20
N GLU A 30 -0.05 12.91 -4.72
CA GLU A 30 -1.29 13.48 -4.22
C GLU A 30 -2.04 12.50 -3.34
N GLU A 31 -2.94 13.06 -2.54
CA GLU A 31 -3.86 12.32 -1.71
C GLU A 31 -5.27 12.73 -2.13
N GLN A 32 -6.13 11.76 -2.47
CA GLN A 32 -7.48 12.02 -2.96
C GLN A 32 -8.52 11.48 -2.01
N GLU A 33 -9.53 12.29 -1.72
CA GLU A 33 -10.72 11.85 -0.99
C GLU A 33 -11.66 11.18 -1.99
N LEU A 34 -11.98 9.91 -1.73
CA LEU A 34 -12.77 9.12 -2.67
C LEU A 34 -14.27 9.38 -2.55
N SER A 35 -14.69 10.17 -1.56
CA SER A 35 -16.10 10.52 -1.39
C SER A 35 -16.61 11.45 -2.48
N ILE A 36 -15.73 12.12 -3.21
CA ILE A 36 -16.13 13.05 -4.26
C ILE A 36 -16.20 12.34 -5.59
N ILE A 37 -15.10 12.18 -6.25
CA ILE A 37 -15.02 11.42 -7.50
C ILE A 37 -13.61 10.93 -7.63
N SER A 38 -13.45 9.64 -7.80
CA SER A 38 -12.12 9.10 -8.07
C SER A 38 -12.25 7.95 -9.03
N ASN A 39 -11.48 8.03 -10.07
CA ASN A 39 -11.46 6.99 -11.07
C ASN A 39 -10.05 6.46 -11.21
N ILE A 40 -9.94 5.17 -11.08
CA ILE A 40 -8.76 4.47 -11.55
C ILE A 40 -9.11 4.02 -12.96
N ILE A 41 -8.26 4.38 -13.91
CA ILE A 41 -8.52 4.08 -15.32
C ILE A 41 -7.90 2.73 -15.67
N PRO A 42 -8.70 1.73 -16.02
CA PRO A 42 -8.16 0.45 -16.48
C PRO A 42 -7.44 0.61 -17.84
N PRO A 43 -6.52 -0.33 -18.18
CA PRO A 43 -6.24 -1.55 -17.43
C PRO A 43 -5.39 -1.27 -16.20
N ILE A 44 -5.65 -2.01 -15.15
CA ILE A 44 -4.96 -1.83 -13.87
C ILE A 44 -4.90 -3.16 -13.13
N VAL A 45 -3.82 -3.37 -12.38
CA VAL A 45 -3.71 -4.55 -11.52
C VAL A 45 -4.05 -4.13 -10.10
N LEU A 46 -5.06 -4.78 -9.53
CA LEU A 46 -5.53 -4.49 -8.19
C LEU A 46 -5.14 -5.62 -7.25
N THR A 47 -4.42 -5.30 -6.19
CA THR A 47 -4.09 -6.25 -5.13
C THR A 47 -4.87 -5.87 -3.90
N LYS A 48 -5.79 -6.73 -3.49
CA LYS A 48 -6.66 -6.47 -2.35
C LYS A 48 -6.04 -7.03 -1.08
N LEU A 49 -6.14 -6.25 -0.01
CA LEU A 49 -5.54 -6.57 1.28
C LEU A 49 -6.61 -6.62 2.36
N THR A 50 -6.47 -7.62 3.23
CA THR A 50 -7.25 -7.68 4.46
C THR A 50 -6.37 -7.22 5.60
N VAL A 51 -6.88 -6.31 6.40
CA VAL A 51 -6.16 -5.72 7.54
C VAL A 51 -6.78 -6.21 8.82
N SER A 52 -5.94 -6.66 9.75
CA SER A 52 -6.42 -7.13 11.05
C SER A 52 -5.46 -6.63 12.15
N GLY A 53 -5.78 -6.89 13.40
CA GLY A 53 -5.00 -6.44 14.54
C GLY A 53 -5.78 -5.41 15.32
N ASP A 54 -5.18 -4.26 15.57
CA ASP A 54 -5.87 -3.18 16.31
C ASP A 54 -7.11 -2.67 15.57
N THR A 55 -7.17 -2.89 14.26
CA THR A 55 -8.32 -2.52 13.44
C THR A 55 -8.55 -3.61 12.40
N ASN A 56 -9.80 -3.90 12.09
CA ASN A 56 -10.17 -4.77 10.97
C ASN A 56 -10.64 -3.87 9.83
N ALA A 57 -9.94 -3.95 8.70
CA ALA A 57 -10.17 -3.02 7.60
C ALA A 57 -9.76 -3.66 6.28
N THR A 58 -9.92 -2.91 5.19
CA THR A 58 -9.47 -3.34 3.88
C THR A 58 -8.64 -2.24 3.23
N ALA A 59 -7.72 -2.66 2.37
CA ALA A 59 -6.88 -1.76 1.62
C ALA A 59 -6.62 -2.37 0.25
N MET A 60 -5.99 -1.61 -0.61
CA MET A 60 -5.72 -2.06 -1.97
C MET A 60 -4.50 -1.34 -2.50
N VAL A 61 -3.69 -2.06 -3.29
CA VAL A 61 -2.60 -1.45 -4.05
C VAL A 61 -2.93 -1.59 -5.52
N ALA A 62 -2.92 -0.49 -6.25
CA ALA A 62 -3.21 -0.49 -7.68
C ALA A 62 -1.93 -0.16 -8.44
N LEU A 63 -1.60 -0.98 -9.42
CA LEU A 63 -0.40 -0.85 -10.23
C LEU A 63 -0.75 -0.95 -11.70
N PRO A 64 -0.24 -0.03 -12.54
CA PRO A 64 -0.42 -0.19 -13.99
C PRO A 64 0.23 -1.49 -14.47
N PRO A 65 -0.31 -2.09 -15.54
CA PRO A 65 0.23 -3.36 -16.04
C PRO A 65 1.70 -3.28 -16.43
N ASN A 66 2.15 -2.18 -17.01
CA ASN A 66 3.55 -2.05 -17.41
C ASN A 66 4.49 -2.12 -16.22
N LEU A 67 4.06 -1.62 -15.06
CA LEU A 67 4.89 -1.69 -13.86
C LEU A 67 4.97 -3.11 -13.33
N VAL A 68 3.83 -3.81 -13.28
CA VAL A 68 3.82 -5.21 -12.83
C VAL A 68 4.70 -6.06 -13.74
N ALA A 69 4.59 -5.85 -15.06
CA ALA A 69 5.41 -6.59 -16.02
C ALA A 69 6.90 -6.31 -15.83
N ALA A 70 7.25 -5.02 -15.62
CA ALA A 70 8.65 -4.64 -15.41
C ALA A 70 9.22 -5.28 -14.14
N LEU A 71 8.46 -5.24 -13.05
CA LEU A 71 8.90 -5.84 -11.79
C LEU A 71 9.03 -7.35 -11.91
N SER A 72 8.10 -7.99 -12.61
CA SER A 72 8.16 -9.42 -12.83
C SER A 72 9.43 -9.81 -13.61
N ASP A 73 9.73 -9.06 -14.68
CA ASP A 73 10.94 -9.30 -15.47
C ASP A 73 12.19 -9.19 -14.60
N MET A 74 12.26 -8.12 -13.80
CA MET A 74 13.45 -7.87 -12.97
C MET A 74 13.61 -8.90 -11.85
N MET A 75 12.51 -9.43 -11.33
CA MET A 75 12.59 -10.50 -10.33
C MET A 75 13.18 -11.77 -10.91
N MET A 76 13.05 -11.97 -12.21
CA MET A 76 13.63 -13.12 -12.90
C MET A 76 15.05 -12.87 -13.38
N GLY A 77 15.62 -11.71 -13.05
CA GLY A 77 16.97 -11.35 -13.45
C GLY A 77 17.05 -10.79 -14.86
N GLU A 78 15.93 -10.42 -15.45
CA GLU A 78 15.88 -9.87 -16.80
C GLU A 78 15.72 -8.36 -16.74
N GLU A 79 16.02 -7.69 -17.84
CA GLU A 79 15.79 -6.26 -17.92
C GLU A 79 14.31 -6.00 -18.08
N ALA A 80 13.84 -4.88 -17.48
CA ALA A 80 12.45 -4.49 -17.59
C ALA A 80 12.11 -4.22 -19.06
N SER A 81 11.01 -4.81 -19.53
CA SER A 81 10.51 -4.59 -20.87
C SER A 81 9.32 -3.65 -20.81
N ASN A 82 9.02 -2.98 -21.91
CA ASN A 82 7.90 -2.04 -21.98
C ASN A 82 6.62 -2.73 -22.46
N ARG A 83 6.38 -3.94 -21.97
CA ARG A 83 5.16 -4.64 -22.35
C ARG A 83 4.04 -4.25 -21.39
N GLU A 84 2.82 -4.27 -21.89
CA GLU A 84 1.64 -3.94 -21.09
C GLU A 84 0.73 -5.15 -20.88
N ASP A 85 1.04 -6.27 -21.50
CA ASP A 85 0.32 -7.51 -21.27
C ASP A 85 0.90 -8.21 -20.05
N VAL A 86 0.01 -8.64 -19.18
CA VAL A 86 0.36 -9.25 -17.90
C VAL A 86 -0.16 -10.68 -17.90
N SER A 87 0.74 -11.62 -17.67
CA SER A 87 0.39 -13.04 -17.58
C SER A 87 0.05 -13.39 -16.13
N GLU A 88 -0.40 -14.64 -15.92
CA GLU A 88 -0.64 -15.12 -14.56
C GLU A 88 0.66 -15.17 -13.76
N ASP A 89 1.78 -15.48 -14.39
CA ASP A 89 3.08 -15.47 -13.72
C ASP A 89 3.45 -14.06 -13.27
N ASP A 90 3.11 -13.05 -14.08
CA ASP A 90 3.34 -11.66 -13.71
C ASP A 90 2.48 -11.26 -12.53
N LEU A 91 1.21 -11.72 -12.50
CA LEU A 91 0.33 -11.44 -11.37
C LEU A 91 0.85 -12.12 -10.11
N ASP A 92 1.37 -13.34 -10.21
CA ASP A 92 1.96 -14.02 -9.06
C ASP A 92 3.15 -13.24 -8.53
N ALA A 93 3.99 -12.70 -9.40
CA ALA A 93 5.12 -11.87 -9.00
C ALA A 93 4.63 -10.61 -8.29
N GLY A 94 3.60 -9.96 -8.83
CA GLY A 94 3.02 -8.78 -8.20
C GLY A 94 2.47 -9.09 -6.81
N LYS A 95 1.79 -10.21 -6.68
CA LYS A 95 1.25 -10.66 -5.39
C LYS A 95 2.38 -10.89 -4.38
N GLU A 96 3.46 -11.50 -4.82
CA GLU A 96 4.60 -11.74 -3.94
C GLU A 96 5.22 -10.43 -3.46
N ILE A 97 5.38 -9.47 -4.37
CA ILE A 97 5.94 -8.17 -4.02
C ILE A 97 5.08 -7.47 -2.96
N VAL A 98 3.78 -7.39 -3.21
CA VAL A 98 2.87 -6.71 -2.27
C VAL A 98 2.81 -7.45 -0.95
N SER A 99 2.78 -8.78 -0.97
CA SER A 99 2.81 -9.58 0.26
C SER A 99 4.06 -9.30 1.08
N ASN A 100 5.21 -9.22 0.44
CA ASN A 100 6.46 -8.97 1.13
C ASN A 100 6.53 -7.54 1.69
N ILE A 101 6.02 -6.57 0.94
CA ILE A 101 5.97 -5.19 1.43
C ILE A 101 5.15 -5.11 2.72
N PHE A 102 3.96 -5.66 2.71
CA PHE A 102 3.07 -5.54 3.86
C PHE A 102 3.44 -6.49 5.00
N GLY A 103 4.13 -7.58 4.68
CA GLY A 103 4.75 -8.40 5.73
C GLY A 103 5.81 -7.62 6.50
N ALA A 104 6.66 -6.88 5.77
CA ALA A 104 7.67 -6.04 6.39
C ALA A 104 7.04 -4.91 7.20
N ILE A 105 5.98 -4.30 6.67
CA ILE A 105 5.26 -3.25 7.40
C ILE A 105 4.69 -3.80 8.70
N GLY A 106 4.04 -4.95 8.66
CA GLY A 106 3.47 -5.57 9.85
C GLY A 106 4.51 -5.88 10.90
N ASN A 107 5.66 -6.40 10.48
CA ASN A 107 6.75 -6.68 11.41
C ASN A 107 7.26 -5.40 12.08
N THR A 108 7.41 -4.33 11.32
CA THR A 108 7.87 -3.05 11.87
C THR A 108 6.84 -2.47 12.82
N LEU A 109 5.55 -2.54 12.46
CA LEU A 109 4.48 -2.01 13.31
C LEU A 109 4.43 -2.71 14.66
N SER A 110 4.71 -4.02 14.69
CA SER A 110 4.67 -4.77 15.95
C SER A 110 5.74 -4.30 16.94
N ALA A 111 6.79 -3.65 16.44
CA ALA A 111 7.87 -3.14 17.29
C ALA A 111 7.70 -1.67 17.65
N GLN A 112 6.71 -0.98 17.08
CA GLN A 112 6.49 0.44 17.35
C GLN A 112 5.33 0.65 18.30
N LYS A 113 5.33 1.79 19.00
CA LYS A 113 4.32 2.09 20.00
C LYS A 113 3.39 3.23 19.63
N GLU A 114 3.77 4.01 18.62
CA GLU A 114 3.02 5.22 18.25
C GLU A 114 2.06 4.98 17.09
N ILE A 115 2.16 3.84 16.43
CA ILE A 115 1.29 3.49 15.30
C ILE A 115 0.56 2.20 15.70
N PRO A 116 -0.71 2.04 15.30
CA PRO A 116 -1.44 0.82 15.61
C PRO A 116 -0.72 -0.43 15.09
N VAL A 117 -0.84 -1.53 15.81
CA VAL A 117 -0.29 -2.81 15.38
C VAL A 117 -1.27 -3.44 14.42
N LEU A 118 -0.85 -3.60 13.18
CA LEU A 118 -1.70 -4.11 12.11
C LEU A 118 -0.98 -5.23 11.38
N SER A 119 -1.77 -6.19 10.93
CA SER A 119 -1.31 -7.28 10.07
C SER A 119 -2.04 -7.17 8.75
N PHE A 120 -1.31 -7.37 7.67
CA PHE A 120 -1.88 -7.27 6.33
C PHE A 120 -1.69 -8.60 5.61
N SER A 121 -2.73 -9.04 4.91
CA SER A 121 -2.60 -10.22 4.05
C SER A 121 -3.26 -9.95 2.71
N VAL A 122 -2.61 -10.45 1.65
CA VAL A 122 -3.17 -10.31 0.31
C VAL A 122 -4.31 -11.31 0.17
N SER A 123 -5.50 -10.81 -0.11
CA SER A 123 -6.67 -11.66 -0.31
C SER A 123 -6.91 -12.00 -1.78
N ASP A 124 -6.48 -11.12 -2.69
CA ASP A 124 -6.71 -11.33 -4.11
C ASP A 124 -5.84 -10.39 -4.93
N ILE A 125 -5.53 -10.81 -6.18
CA ILE A 125 -4.89 -9.93 -7.16
C ILE A 125 -5.57 -10.19 -8.49
N GLU A 126 -5.90 -9.12 -9.23
CA GLU A 126 -6.57 -9.27 -10.52
C GLU A 126 -6.16 -8.17 -11.48
N LEU A 127 -6.16 -8.52 -12.76
CA LEU A 127 -6.00 -7.54 -13.83
C LEU A 127 -7.40 -7.11 -14.25
N VAL A 128 -7.70 -5.82 -14.11
CA VAL A 128 -8.97 -5.26 -14.57
C VAL A 128 -8.74 -4.72 -15.98
N SER A 129 -9.47 -5.25 -16.94
CA SER A 129 -9.30 -4.89 -18.35
C SER A 129 -9.92 -3.52 -18.64
N ASP A 130 -9.55 -2.95 -19.78
CA ASP A 130 -9.92 -1.59 -20.13
C ASP A 130 -11.41 -1.41 -20.41
N ASP A 131 -12.16 -2.50 -20.59
CA ASP A 131 -13.61 -2.44 -20.78
C ASP A 131 -14.39 -2.66 -19.47
N ALA A 132 -13.71 -2.74 -18.34
CA ALA A 132 -14.33 -2.94 -17.04
C ALA A 132 -14.21 -1.66 -16.20
N GLU A 133 -14.96 -1.60 -15.13
CA GLU A 133 -14.91 -0.47 -14.21
C GLU A 133 -14.32 -0.88 -12.88
N VAL A 134 -13.62 0.06 -12.23
CA VAL A 134 -13.10 -0.13 -10.88
C VAL A 134 -14.02 0.61 -9.92
N SER A 135 -14.61 -0.12 -8.98
CA SER A 135 -15.45 0.49 -7.96
C SER A 135 -14.61 0.79 -6.72
N LEU A 136 -14.71 2.02 -6.23
CA LEU A 136 -14.02 2.46 -5.02
C LEU A 136 -15.01 2.85 -3.93
N GLU A 137 -16.24 2.35 -4.00
CA GLU A 137 -17.30 2.71 -3.06
C GLU A 137 -16.98 2.36 -1.61
N ASP A 138 -16.25 1.27 -1.41
CA ASP A 138 -15.93 0.81 -0.06
C ASP A 138 -14.66 1.45 0.50
N TYR A 139 -14.07 2.39 -0.22
CA TYR A 139 -12.80 3.00 0.15
C TYR A 139 -12.97 4.49 0.39
N SER A 140 -12.04 5.06 1.12
CA SER A 140 -12.13 6.44 1.59
C SER A 140 -11.07 7.35 0.99
N THR A 141 -9.83 6.87 0.88
CA THR A 141 -8.71 7.72 0.49
C THR A 141 -7.77 6.95 -0.43
N MET A 142 -7.22 7.64 -1.41
CA MET A 142 -6.22 7.09 -2.31
C MET A 142 -4.97 7.96 -2.27
N TYR A 143 -3.82 7.32 -2.08
CA TYR A 143 -2.51 7.97 -2.12
C TYR A 143 -1.84 7.60 -3.43
N VAL A 144 -1.51 8.60 -4.22
CA VAL A 144 -0.89 8.39 -5.54
C VAL A 144 0.59 8.74 -5.45
N TYR A 145 1.43 7.78 -5.81
CA TYR A 145 2.87 7.94 -5.80
C TYR A 145 3.42 7.89 -7.21
N ASN A 146 4.39 8.75 -7.48
CA ASN A 146 5.22 8.58 -8.67
C ASN A 146 6.24 7.49 -8.38
N PHE A 147 6.38 6.55 -9.29
CA PHE A 147 7.27 5.40 -9.14
C PHE A 147 8.27 5.41 -10.29
N THR A 148 9.56 5.36 -9.96
CA THR A 148 10.62 5.30 -10.96
C THR A 148 11.58 4.20 -10.59
N LEU A 149 11.90 3.34 -11.54
CA LEU A 149 12.86 2.25 -11.33
C LEU A 149 13.65 2.09 -12.62
N GLY A 150 14.93 2.52 -12.60
CA GLY A 150 15.73 2.53 -13.81
C GLY A 150 15.09 3.41 -14.87
N SER A 151 14.81 2.83 -16.03
CA SER A 151 14.15 3.56 -17.12
C SER A 151 12.63 3.47 -17.07
N THR A 152 12.08 2.78 -16.07
CA THR A 152 10.62 2.61 -15.94
C THR A 152 10.06 3.71 -15.06
N SER A 153 9.10 4.47 -15.61
CA SER A 153 8.36 5.48 -14.85
C SER A 153 6.89 5.07 -14.83
N SER A 154 6.29 5.09 -13.65
CA SER A 154 4.92 4.64 -13.49
C SER A 154 4.32 5.28 -12.25
N MET A 155 3.20 4.73 -11.80
CA MET A 155 2.53 5.19 -10.60
C MET A 155 2.14 4.00 -9.74
N LEU A 156 2.12 4.23 -8.44
CA LEU A 156 1.63 3.25 -7.48
C LEU A 156 0.55 3.95 -6.68
N MET A 157 -0.59 3.30 -6.52
CA MET A 157 -1.69 3.87 -5.73
C MET A 157 -1.98 2.97 -4.54
N PHE A 158 -2.02 3.57 -3.36
CA PHE A 158 -2.37 2.88 -2.12
C PHE A 158 -3.72 3.42 -1.68
N ILE A 159 -4.69 2.51 -1.52
CA ILE A 159 -6.09 2.87 -1.31
C ILE A 159 -6.55 2.24 -0.01
N ILE A 160 -7.17 3.03 0.86
CA ILE A 160 -7.59 2.56 2.18
C ILE A 160 -9.05 2.88 2.42
N ASP A 161 -9.69 2.06 3.27
CA ASP A 161 -11.06 2.33 3.66
C ASP A 161 -11.11 3.31 4.84
N GLU A 162 -12.32 3.66 5.24
CA GLU A 162 -12.53 4.63 6.33
C GLU A 162 -11.98 4.12 7.66
N LYS A 163 -12.15 2.85 7.92
CA LYS A 163 -11.68 2.27 9.20
C LYS A 163 -10.17 2.37 9.32
N LEU A 164 -9.46 2.04 8.25
CA LEU A 164 -8.01 2.11 8.27
C LEU A 164 -7.55 3.57 8.36
N LYS A 165 -8.22 4.46 7.62
CA LYS A 165 -7.88 5.87 7.67
C LYS A 165 -8.01 6.40 9.10
N ASN A 166 -9.11 6.08 9.77
CA ASN A 166 -9.34 6.54 11.14
C ASN A 166 -8.31 5.95 12.10
N SER A 167 -7.97 4.69 11.94
CA SER A 167 -6.98 4.03 12.78
C SER A 167 -5.60 4.68 12.63
N LEU A 168 -5.22 4.99 11.40
CA LEU A 168 -3.91 5.59 11.12
C LEU A 168 -3.85 7.07 11.47
N SER A 169 -4.99 7.74 11.50
CA SER A 169 -5.05 9.16 11.87
C SER A 169 -4.93 9.35 13.36
N THR A 170 -5.12 8.30 14.15
CA THR A 170 -5.08 8.35 15.60
C THR A 170 -3.74 7.79 16.07
N ASN A 171 -2.97 8.63 16.76
CA ASN A 171 -1.72 8.19 17.36
C ASN A 171 -2.06 7.42 18.64
N LYS A 172 -1.51 6.22 18.77
CA LYS A 172 -1.81 5.32 19.89
C LYS A 172 -1.44 5.93 21.24
N ALA A 173 -0.31 6.65 21.30
CA ALA A 173 0.12 7.30 22.52
C ALA A 173 -0.75 8.51 22.85
N ALA A 174 -1.18 9.25 21.82
CA ALA A 174 -2.05 10.41 22.01
C ALA A 174 -3.43 9.98 22.51
N VAL A 175 -3.95 8.87 22.00
CA VAL A 175 -5.22 8.33 22.47
C VAL A 175 -5.12 7.97 23.96
N SER A 176 -4.03 7.35 24.36
CA SER A 176 -3.82 7.00 25.77
C SER A 176 -3.78 8.27 26.65
N ASN A 177 -3.12 9.30 26.19
CA ASN A 177 -3.04 10.55 26.93
C ASN A 177 -4.39 11.24 27.09
N ASP A 178 -5.19 11.22 26.04
CA ASP A 178 -6.52 11.80 26.07
C ASP A 178 -7.42 11.10 27.08
N MET A 179 -7.29 9.82 27.18
CA MET A 179 -8.10 9.04 28.09
C MET A 179 -7.71 9.19 29.55
N SER A 180 -6.46 9.58 29.80
CA SER A 180 -5.99 9.73 31.16
C SER A 180 -6.40 11.04 31.78
N GLU A 181 -7.15 11.72 31.45
CA GLU A 181 -7.61 12.77 31.93
C GLU A 181 -8.11 12.94 32.86
N PRO A 182 -7.71 12.67 33.50
CA PRO A 182 -7.69 12.66 34.17
C PRO A 182 -7.35 12.38 34.95
N SER A 183 -6.83 11.99 35.11
CA SER A 183 -6.45 11.53 35.54
C SER A 183 -6.05 11.31 35.98
N SER A 184 -5.87 11.37 36.35
CA SER A 184 -5.45 10.92 36.48
C SER A 184 -5.14 10.41 36.53
N PHE A 185 -5.08 10.31 36.74
CA PHE A 185 -4.80 9.63 36.45
C PHE A 185 -4.19 9.38 36.46
N ASP A 186 -4.09 9.49 36.76
CA ASP A 186 -3.51 9.08 36.52
C ASP A 186 -2.85 9.03 36.31
N THR A 187 -2.50 9.18 36.56
CA THR A 187 -1.93 9.08 36.17
C THR A 187 -1.49 9.02 35.61
N GLY A 188 -1.27 9.13 35.49
CA GLY A 188 -0.84 9.15 34.89
C GLY A 188 -0.63 9.21 33.92
N SER A 189 -0.65 9.51 33.68
CA SER A 189 -0.50 9.62 32.79
C SER A 189 -0.42 9.60 32.33
#